data_68926b03715b9059f968265941fe83ad
#
_entry.id   68926b03715b9059f968265941fe83ad
#
_cell.length_a   1.000
_cell.length_b   1.000
_cell.length_c   1.000
_cell.angle_alpha   90.00
_cell.angle_beta   90.00
_cell.angle_gamma   90.00
#
_symmetry.space_group_name_H-M   'P 1'
#
loop_
_entity.id
_entity.type
_entity.pdbx_description
1 polymer ?
#
loop_
_entity_poly.entity_id
_entity_poly.type
_entity_poly.pdbx_seq_one_letter_code
_entity_poly.pdbx_strand_id
1 'polypeptide(L)'
;MKVDEWTSEDGHTLGGGEFPPYAGLTSSVLPEAQSTVSAESSQTGVSTRSVHILSKSKVQNEEDLSHWYALRTTYGREKKAYDYLTAKGVTAFYPTTNVVKLIKGKRKVVTESRLPNIFFAYGTEEQLKSFVYDNVNLPFLRFYYRHIHVGNKIEKFPMIVPNNQMTSLKIVCEADVDNIIVSLVDVPKFQTGQWVKVVDGAFKGVMGRVARWQGQQRVAVVVDGLVTVCTAYVPSAFLEKI
;
A
#
# COMPACT_ATOMS: atom_id res chain seq x y z
N MET A 1 21.28 25.67 -35.00
CA MET A 1 21.82 24.41 -34.49
C MET A 1 20.71 23.41 -34.60
N LYS A 2 20.89 22.35 -35.37
CA LYS A 2 19.86 21.49 -35.97
C LYS A 2 19.14 20.66 -34.91
N VAL A 3 17.83 20.57 -35.01
CA VAL A 3 16.95 19.59 -34.34
C VAL A 3 16.79 18.43 -35.34
N ASP A 4 17.21 17.24 -34.96
CA ASP A 4 17.04 16.05 -35.77
C ASP A 4 15.67 15.40 -35.47
N GLU A 5 14.87 15.35 -36.51
CA GLU A 5 13.58 14.69 -36.62
C GLU A 5 13.80 13.17 -36.75
N TRP A 6 13.18 12.38 -35.88
CA TRP A 6 13.11 10.92 -36.02
C TRP A 6 11.73 10.52 -36.52
N THR A 7 11.66 10.19 -37.79
CA THR A 7 10.56 9.47 -38.41
C THR A 7 10.80 7.96 -38.28
N SER A 8 9.85 7.20 -37.73
CA SER A 8 9.81 5.75 -37.86
C SER A 8 8.66 5.35 -38.73
N GLU A 9 8.98 4.93 -39.95
CA GLU A 9 8.15 4.01 -40.76
C GLU A 9 8.49 2.59 -40.28
N ASP A 10 7.49 1.82 -39.91
CA ASP A 10 7.32 0.41 -40.31
C ASP A 10 5.96 -0.08 -39.81
N GLY A 11 5.06 -0.29 -40.77
CA GLY A 11 3.79 -0.96 -40.58
C GLY A 11 3.94 -2.48 -40.49
N HIS A 12 3.37 -3.08 -39.47
CA HIS A 12 2.97 -4.47 -39.49
C HIS A 12 1.62 -4.68 -38.82
N THR A 13 0.62 -4.90 -39.63
CA THR A 13 -0.67 -5.52 -39.30
C THR A 13 -0.46 -7.00 -39.02
N LEU A 14 -0.88 -7.47 -37.85
CA LEU A 14 -1.13 -8.87 -37.53
C LEU A 14 -2.45 -8.90 -36.76
N GLY A 15 -3.53 -9.40 -37.36
CA GLY A 15 -3.91 -10.75 -37.40
C GLY A 15 -4.76 -11.09 -36.18
N GLY A 16 -6.14 -11.05 -36.34
CA GLY A 16 -7.11 -11.42 -35.30
C GLY A 16 -6.90 -12.85 -34.83
N GLY A 17 -6.91 -13.05 -33.52
CA GLY A 17 -6.99 -14.34 -32.83
C GLY A 17 -8.29 -14.39 -32.04
N GLU A 18 -9.22 -15.20 -32.51
CA GLU A 18 -10.47 -15.53 -31.82
C GLU A 18 -10.18 -16.34 -30.54
N PHE A 19 -10.82 -15.98 -29.45
CA PHE A 19 -10.86 -16.80 -28.23
C PHE A 19 -12.18 -17.61 -28.21
N PRO A 20 -12.11 -18.90 -27.82
CA PRO A 20 -13.30 -19.75 -27.76
C PRO A 20 -14.19 -19.42 -26.55
N PRO A 21 -15.51 -19.70 -26.64
CA PRO A 21 -16.47 -19.38 -25.58
C PRO A 21 -16.42 -20.42 -24.45
N TYR A 22 -16.41 -19.94 -23.21
CA TYR A 22 -16.60 -20.80 -22.03
C TYR A 22 -18.06 -21.23 -21.91
N ALA A 23 -18.27 -22.54 -21.96
CA ALA A 23 -19.54 -23.21 -21.71
C ALA A 23 -19.97 -23.11 -20.24
N GLY A 24 -21.27 -22.96 -20.08
CA GLY A 24 -21.95 -22.77 -18.81
C GLY A 24 -21.86 -23.93 -17.83
N LEU A 25 -22.05 -23.61 -16.57
CA LEU A 25 -22.45 -24.54 -15.52
C LEU A 25 -23.74 -24.06 -14.89
N THR A 26 -24.67 -24.99 -14.88
CA THR A 26 -26.07 -24.93 -14.51
C THR A 26 -26.27 -24.76 -13.00
N SER A 27 -27.29 -24.01 -12.70
CA SER A 27 -28.13 -23.93 -11.50
C SER A 27 -28.33 -25.26 -10.78
N SER A 28 -28.17 -25.28 -9.46
CA SER A 28 -28.86 -26.24 -8.60
C SER A 28 -29.38 -25.56 -7.33
N VAL A 29 -30.63 -25.72 -7.24
CA VAL A 29 -31.72 -25.46 -6.30
C VAL A 29 -31.37 -25.69 -4.82
N LEU A 30 -31.80 -24.74 -3.97
CA LEU A 30 -31.98 -24.85 -2.51
C LEU A 30 -33.10 -25.80 -2.13
N PRO A 31 -33.07 -26.35 -0.93
CA PRO A 31 -34.31 -26.64 -0.20
C PRO A 31 -34.50 -25.76 1.03
N GLU A 32 -35.71 -25.22 1.14
CA GLU A 32 -36.30 -24.64 2.33
C GLU A 32 -36.37 -25.65 3.47
N ALA A 33 -36.22 -25.19 4.69
CA ALA A 33 -36.69 -25.87 5.87
C ALA A 33 -37.38 -24.87 6.81
N GLN A 34 -38.59 -25.17 7.09
CA GLN A 34 -39.61 -24.40 7.80
C GLN A 34 -39.36 -24.28 9.31
N SER A 35 -39.91 -23.20 9.81
CA SER A 35 -40.17 -22.79 11.19
C SER A 35 -40.83 -23.81 12.09
N THR A 36 -40.52 -23.82 13.40
CA THR A 36 -41.50 -24.00 14.47
C THR A 36 -41.20 -23.05 15.63
N VAL A 37 -42.22 -22.33 15.98
CA VAL A 37 -42.34 -21.39 17.10
C VAL A 37 -42.58 -22.19 18.38
N SER A 38 -41.96 -21.84 19.49
CA SER A 38 -42.55 -22.02 20.82
C SER A 38 -42.05 -20.95 21.77
N ALA A 39 -42.97 -20.15 22.24
CA ALA A 39 -42.81 -19.17 23.29
C ALA A 39 -42.79 -19.86 24.66
N GLU A 40 -41.95 -19.37 25.57
CA GLU A 40 -42.37 -19.20 26.98
C GLU A 40 -41.45 -18.22 27.73
N SER A 41 -42.09 -17.45 28.56
CA SER A 41 -41.66 -16.32 29.35
C SER A 41 -40.81 -16.71 30.56
N SER A 42 -39.90 -15.84 31.02
CA SER A 42 -39.85 -15.30 32.40
C SER A 42 -38.56 -14.54 32.72
N GLN A 43 -38.74 -13.26 33.03
CA GLN A 43 -38.18 -12.44 34.13
C GLN A 43 -36.68 -12.33 34.42
N THR A 44 -36.24 -11.04 34.28
CA THR A 44 -35.43 -10.26 35.23
C THR A 44 -34.04 -10.75 35.65
N GLY A 45 -33.07 -9.99 35.22
CA GLY A 45 -31.70 -10.00 35.72
C GLY A 45 -30.80 -9.09 34.88
N VAL A 46 -30.89 -7.77 35.09
CA VAL A 46 -29.96 -6.82 34.46
C VAL A 46 -28.58 -7.01 35.07
N SER A 47 -27.77 -7.81 34.43
CA SER A 47 -26.39 -8.06 34.83
C SER A 47 -25.45 -7.06 34.15
N THR A 48 -24.72 -6.35 34.96
CA THR A 48 -23.61 -5.42 34.60
C THR A 48 -22.51 -6.02 33.69
N ARG A 49 -22.66 -7.28 33.27
CA ARG A 49 -21.75 -7.96 32.33
C ARG A 49 -22.01 -7.63 30.87
N SER A 50 -23.21 -7.17 30.50
CA SER A 50 -23.58 -6.93 29.10
C SER A 50 -22.90 -5.69 28.49
N VAL A 51 -22.60 -4.66 29.31
CA VAL A 51 -21.97 -3.41 28.83
C VAL A 51 -20.49 -3.62 28.48
N HIS A 52 -19.82 -4.54 29.20
CA HIS A 52 -18.39 -4.81 28.95
C HIS A 52 -18.15 -5.70 27.71
N ILE A 53 -19.12 -6.54 27.37
CA ILE A 53 -19.05 -7.39 26.16
C ILE A 53 -19.33 -6.56 24.89
N LEU A 54 -20.28 -5.62 24.97
CA LEU A 54 -20.58 -4.72 23.85
C LEU A 54 -19.43 -3.76 23.52
N SER A 55 -18.70 -3.29 24.53
CA SER A 55 -17.52 -2.44 24.29
C SER A 55 -16.36 -3.22 23.65
N LYS A 56 -16.13 -4.48 24.08
CA LYS A 56 -15.09 -5.34 23.48
C LYS A 56 -15.40 -5.74 22.05
N SER A 57 -16.65 -6.07 21.73
CA SER A 57 -17.06 -6.45 20.37
C SER A 57 -16.99 -5.27 19.40
N LYS A 58 -17.29 -4.04 19.87
CA LYS A 58 -17.20 -2.83 19.06
C LYS A 58 -15.74 -2.44 18.77
N VAL A 59 -14.86 -2.57 19.75
CA VAL A 59 -13.41 -2.31 19.58
C VAL A 59 -12.77 -3.36 18.65
N GLN A 60 -13.13 -4.64 18.76
CA GLN A 60 -12.63 -5.68 17.86
C GLN A 60 -13.11 -5.49 16.41
N ASN A 61 -14.35 -5.02 16.20
CA ASN A 61 -14.86 -4.73 14.86
C ASN A 61 -14.20 -3.50 14.22
N GLU A 62 -13.76 -2.51 15.00
CA GLU A 62 -13.06 -1.33 14.48
C GLU A 62 -11.60 -1.65 14.12
N GLU A 63 -10.92 -2.52 14.87
CA GLU A 63 -9.57 -2.99 14.54
C GLU A 63 -9.57 -3.87 13.27
N ASP A 64 -10.57 -4.72 13.06
CA ASP A 64 -10.72 -5.55 11.87
C ASP A 64 -10.99 -4.73 10.60
N LEU A 65 -11.52 -3.50 10.73
CA LEU A 65 -11.79 -2.58 9.62
C LEU A 65 -10.65 -1.59 9.37
N SER A 66 -9.62 -1.59 10.20
CA SER A 66 -8.49 -0.65 10.08
C SER A 66 -7.40 -1.21 9.18
N HIS A 67 -6.97 -0.42 8.22
CA HIS A 67 -5.95 -0.77 7.24
C HIS A 67 -4.95 0.36 7.02
N TRP A 68 -3.81 0.03 6.42
CA TRP A 68 -2.91 1.02 5.87
C TRP A 68 -3.43 1.52 4.53
N TYR A 69 -3.65 2.81 4.41
CA TYR A 69 -4.05 3.46 3.18
C TYR A 69 -2.90 4.28 2.61
N ALA A 70 -2.72 4.19 1.29
CA ALA A 70 -1.80 5.06 0.58
C ALA A 70 -2.48 6.41 0.31
N LEU A 71 -1.83 7.48 0.76
CA LEU A 71 -2.28 8.85 0.61
C LEU A 71 -1.28 9.64 -0.25
N ARG A 72 -1.80 10.56 -1.05
CA ARG A 72 -0.98 11.48 -1.82
C ARG A 72 -1.28 12.92 -1.45
N THR A 73 -0.24 13.73 -1.54
CA THR A 73 -0.36 15.18 -1.45
C THR A 73 0.04 15.83 -2.76
N THR A 74 -0.32 17.08 -2.95
CA THR A 74 0.17 17.91 -4.05
C THR A 74 1.24 18.87 -3.54
N TYR A 75 2.23 19.14 -4.40
CA TYR A 75 3.27 20.16 -4.17
C TYR A 75 4.17 19.94 -2.94
N GLY A 76 4.55 18.70 -2.63
CA GLY A 76 5.51 18.39 -1.55
C GLY A 76 5.01 18.79 -0.16
N ARG A 77 3.71 18.61 0.11
CA ARG A 77 3.08 18.95 1.39
C ARG A 77 2.88 17.75 2.29
N GLU A 78 3.61 16.66 2.06
CA GLU A 78 3.50 15.40 2.80
C GLU A 78 3.72 15.60 4.29
N LYS A 79 4.79 16.35 4.63
CA LYS A 79 5.11 16.64 6.03
C LYS A 79 3.96 17.36 6.74
N LYS A 80 3.34 18.36 6.09
CA LYS A 80 2.21 19.10 6.67
C LYS A 80 1.01 18.19 6.93
N ALA A 81 0.70 17.29 5.99
CA ALA A 81 -0.38 16.33 6.15
C ALA A 81 -0.07 15.30 7.24
N TYR A 82 1.15 14.77 7.25
CA TYR A 82 1.63 13.83 8.26
C TYR A 82 1.54 14.43 9.67
N ASP A 83 2.11 15.63 9.88
CA ASP A 83 2.10 16.32 11.18
C ASP A 83 0.66 16.56 11.66
N TYR A 84 -0.24 16.95 10.76
CA TYR A 84 -1.65 17.19 11.09
C TYR A 84 -2.38 15.90 11.50
N LEU A 85 -2.25 14.82 10.73
CA LEU A 85 -2.87 13.52 11.03
C LEU A 85 -2.37 12.96 12.35
N THR A 86 -1.06 13.02 12.57
CA THR A 86 -0.42 12.54 13.80
C THR A 86 -0.89 13.34 15.02
N ALA A 87 -1.01 14.66 14.90
CA ALA A 87 -1.56 15.51 15.95
C ALA A 87 -3.04 15.22 16.28
N LYS A 88 -3.78 14.60 15.34
CA LYS A 88 -5.14 14.11 15.54
C LYS A 88 -5.22 12.65 16.01
N GLY A 89 -4.09 12.05 16.37
CA GLY A 89 -4.03 10.68 16.87
C GLY A 89 -4.08 9.58 15.79
N VAL A 90 -3.99 9.94 14.52
CA VAL A 90 -3.92 8.96 13.42
C VAL A 90 -2.50 8.43 13.30
N THR A 91 -2.35 7.10 13.32
CA THR A 91 -1.07 6.46 13.04
C THR A 91 -0.71 6.67 11.57
N ALA A 92 0.42 7.31 11.31
CA ALA A 92 0.87 7.59 9.95
C ALA A 92 2.35 7.21 9.76
N PHE A 93 2.75 6.99 8.52
CA PHE A 93 4.12 6.73 8.12
C PHE A 93 4.52 7.63 6.95
N TYR A 94 5.51 8.48 7.21
CA TYR A 94 6.11 9.39 6.23
C TYR A 94 7.58 9.04 6.06
N PRO A 95 7.94 8.28 5.01
CA PRO A 95 9.32 7.87 4.79
C PRO A 95 10.19 9.05 4.38
N THR A 96 11.23 9.31 5.15
CA THR A 96 12.18 10.40 4.92
C THR A 96 13.60 9.89 4.73
N THR A 97 14.44 10.72 4.16
CA THR A 97 15.89 10.49 4.04
C THR A 97 16.64 11.79 4.26
N ASN A 98 17.83 11.70 4.82
CA ASN A 98 18.71 12.84 4.99
C ASN A 98 19.62 12.99 3.75
N VAL A 99 19.58 14.17 3.13
CA VAL A 99 20.35 14.50 1.94
C VAL A 99 21.22 15.70 2.22
N VAL A 100 22.50 15.64 1.82
CA VAL A 100 23.39 16.79 1.92
C VAL A 100 23.18 17.69 0.71
N LYS A 101 22.68 18.91 0.93
CA LYS A 101 22.49 19.91 -0.11
C LYS A 101 23.39 21.12 0.08
N LEU A 102 23.81 21.70 -1.03
CA LEU A 102 24.52 22.98 -1.03
C LEU A 102 23.50 24.12 -1.00
N ILE A 103 23.35 24.78 0.15
CA ILE A 103 22.42 25.90 0.33
C ILE A 103 23.24 27.15 0.63
N LYS A 104 23.16 28.16 -0.26
CA LYS A 104 23.93 29.41 -0.16
C LYS A 104 25.43 29.15 0.02
N GLY A 105 26.01 28.21 -0.75
CA GLY A 105 27.42 27.85 -0.70
C GLY A 105 27.86 27.02 0.52
N LYS A 106 26.96 26.66 1.43
CA LYS A 106 27.24 25.81 2.60
C LYS A 106 26.56 24.45 2.49
N ARG A 107 27.28 23.39 2.83
CA ARG A 107 26.71 22.04 2.92
C ARG A 107 25.75 21.96 4.13
N LYS A 108 24.51 21.59 3.90
CA LYS A 108 23.51 21.38 4.95
C LYS A 108 22.85 20.03 4.75
N VAL A 109 22.61 19.32 5.86
CA VAL A 109 21.76 18.13 5.86
C VAL A 109 20.31 18.60 5.85
N VAL A 110 19.56 18.10 4.89
CA VAL A 110 18.12 18.39 4.74
C VAL A 110 17.36 17.07 4.73
N THR A 111 16.31 16.98 5.52
CA THR A 111 15.41 15.84 5.51
C THR A 111 14.39 16.00 4.39
N GLU A 112 14.34 15.05 3.49
CA GLU A 112 13.43 15.03 2.33
C GLU A 112 12.56 13.78 2.33
N SER A 113 11.44 13.84 1.61
CA SER A 113 10.62 12.66 1.37
C SER A 113 11.39 11.63 0.55
N ARG A 114 11.43 10.40 1.03
CA ARG A 114 11.96 9.27 0.26
C ARG A 114 10.97 8.82 -0.83
N LEU A 115 9.68 9.02 -0.59
CA LEU A 115 8.59 8.75 -1.53
C LEU A 115 7.85 10.06 -1.84
N PRO A 116 8.27 10.82 -2.88
CA PRO A 116 7.67 12.11 -3.18
C PRO A 116 6.17 12.03 -3.40
N ASN A 117 5.42 12.91 -2.73
CA ASN A 117 3.97 13.01 -2.76
C ASN A 117 3.20 11.81 -2.20
N ILE A 118 3.89 10.85 -1.54
CA ILE A 118 3.28 9.65 -0.98
C ILE A 118 3.60 9.55 0.51
N PHE A 119 2.59 9.23 1.31
CA PHE A 119 2.74 8.75 2.68
C PHE A 119 1.57 7.81 3.02
N PHE A 120 1.60 7.20 4.20
CA PHE A 120 0.64 6.17 4.57
C PHE A 120 -0.02 6.53 5.90
N ALA A 121 -1.30 6.18 6.04
CA ALA A 121 -2.04 6.34 7.28
C ALA A 121 -2.80 5.05 7.61
N TYR A 122 -2.86 4.71 8.89
CA TYR A 122 -3.56 3.55 9.41
C TYR A 122 -4.85 3.98 10.11
N GLY A 123 -5.94 3.32 9.77
CA GLY A 123 -7.25 3.58 10.35
C GLY A 123 -8.38 3.00 9.53
N THR A 124 -9.60 3.32 9.89
CA THR A 124 -10.78 2.95 9.09
C THR A 124 -10.92 3.88 7.88
N GLU A 125 -11.55 3.38 6.84
CA GLU A 125 -11.81 4.18 5.64
C GLU A 125 -12.63 5.44 5.95
N GLU A 126 -13.64 5.32 6.81
CA GLU A 126 -14.50 6.43 7.22
C GLU A 126 -13.71 7.51 7.97
N GLN A 127 -12.87 7.09 8.94
CA GLN A 127 -12.00 8.01 9.66
C GLN A 127 -11.10 8.80 8.70
N LEU A 128 -10.46 8.13 7.76
CA LEU A 128 -9.53 8.78 6.82
C LEU A 128 -10.27 9.62 5.78
N LYS A 129 -11.49 9.25 5.37
CA LYS A 129 -12.36 10.07 4.50
C LYS A 129 -12.65 11.43 5.09
N SER A 130 -12.87 11.54 6.41
CA SER A 130 -13.12 12.82 7.08
C SER A 130 -11.95 13.79 6.95
N PHE A 131 -10.70 13.28 6.90
CA PHE A 131 -9.51 14.10 6.67
C PHE A 131 -9.29 14.46 5.20
N VAL A 132 -9.69 13.59 4.28
CA VAL A 132 -9.45 13.76 2.83
C VAL A 132 -10.49 14.65 2.17
N TYR A 133 -11.77 14.52 2.56
CA TYR A 133 -12.88 15.21 1.88
C TYR A 133 -13.40 16.42 2.65
N ASP A 134 -13.49 16.32 3.96
CA ASP A 134 -14.21 17.29 4.78
C ASP A 134 -13.28 18.25 5.53
N ASN A 135 -11.95 18.14 5.34
CA ASN A 135 -10.98 18.90 6.09
C ASN A 135 -10.43 20.11 5.31
N VAL A 136 -10.88 21.30 5.69
CA VAL A 136 -10.40 22.57 5.10
C VAL A 136 -8.89 22.81 5.30
N ASN A 137 -8.27 22.17 6.29
CA ASN A 137 -6.83 22.32 6.56
C ASN A 137 -5.96 21.48 5.63
N LEU A 138 -6.54 20.45 4.98
CA LEU A 138 -5.87 19.52 4.11
C LEU A 138 -6.48 19.45 2.68
N PRO A 139 -6.76 20.57 2.02
CA PRO A 139 -7.43 20.56 0.70
C PRO A 139 -6.61 19.91 -0.39
N PHE A 140 -5.33 19.65 -0.11
CA PHE A 140 -4.35 19.03 -1.00
C PHE A 140 -4.16 17.52 -0.76
N LEU A 141 -4.84 16.93 0.26
CA LEU A 141 -4.77 15.52 0.59
C LEU A 141 -5.76 14.72 -0.24
N ARG A 142 -5.34 13.58 -0.76
CA ARG A 142 -6.16 12.63 -1.54
C ARG A 142 -5.75 11.21 -1.22
N PHE A 143 -6.67 10.25 -1.41
CA PHE A 143 -6.31 8.85 -1.49
C PHE A 143 -5.61 8.54 -2.81
N TYR A 144 -4.70 7.56 -2.80
CA TYR A 144 -4.47 6.76 -3.98
C TYR A 144 -5.65 5.81 -4.18
N TYR A 145 -6.02 5.56 -5.44
CA TYR A 145 -7.15 4.72 -5.80
C TYR A 145 -6.69 3.55 -6.65
N ARG A 146 -7.21 2.37 -6.34
CA ARG A 146 -7.19 1.23 -7.23
C ARG A 146 -8.46 1.26 -8.08
N HIS A 147 -8.31 1.05 -9.37
CA HIS A 147 -9.42 0.94 -10.31
C HIS A 147 -9.68 -0.54 -10.56
N ILE A 148 -10.91 -0.99 -10.33
CA ILE A 148 -11.32 -2.38 -10.53
C ILE A 148 -12.45 -2.38 -11.56
N HIS A 149 -12.34 -3.24 -12.56
CA HIS A 149 -13.40 -3.46 -13.52
C HIS A 149 -14.45 -4.40 -12.92
N VAL A 150 -15.67 -3.91 -12.73
CA VAL A 150 -16.83 -4.67 -12.27
C VAL A 150 -17.85 -4.68 -13.42
N GLY A 151 -17.86 -5.76 -14.21
CA GLY A 151 -18.62 -5.81 -15.46
C GLY A 151 -18.16 -4.70 -16.42
N ASN A 152 -19.09 -3.86 -16.87
CA ASN A 152 -18.81 -2.73 -17.78
C ASN A 152 -18.49 -1.41 -17.06
N LYS A 153 -18.34 -1.41 -15.74
CA LYS A 153 -18.06 -0.21 -14.95
C LYS A 153 -16.66 -0.29 -14.33
N ILE A 154 -16.03 0.88 -14.19
CA ILE A 154 -14.77 1.03 -13.45
C ILE A 154 -15.12 1.62 -12.08
N GLU A 155 -14.89 0.85 -11.04
CA GLU A 155 -15.04 1.29 -9.66
C GLU A 155 -13.70 1.70 -9.07
N LYS A 156 -13.72 2.70 -8.19
CA LYS A 156 -12.54 3.26 -7.55
C LYS A 156 -12.59 2.97 -6.06
N PHE A 157 -11.59 2.26 -5.57
CA PHE A 157 -11.44 1.98 -4.14
C PHE A 157 -10.17 2.63 -3.61
N PRO A 158 -10.19 3.22 -2.39
CA PRO A 158 -8.98 3.66 -1.72
C PRO A 158 -7.96 2.53 -1.66
N MET A 159 -6.71 2.84 -1.96
CA MET A 159 -5.66 1.83 -2.03
C MET A 159 -5.23 1.40 -0.63
N ILE A 160 -5.52 0.16 -0.30
CA ILE A 160 -5.07 -0.52 0.92
C ILE A 160 -3.72 -1.17 0.65
N VAL A 161 -2.79 -0.98 1.59
CA VAL A 161 -1.48 -1.63 1.59
C VAL A 161 -1.49 -2.76 2.62
N PRO A 162 -1.24 -4.02 2.21
CA PRO A 162 -1.17 -5.15 3.14
C PRO A 162 -0.11 -4.94 4.24
N ASN A 163 -0.39 -5.40 5.45
CA ASN A 163 0.48 -5.20 6.61
C ASN A 163 1.91 -5.74 6.40
N ASN A 164 2.06 -6.89 5.74
CA ASN A 164 3.37 -7.47 5.43
C ASN A 164 4.19 -6.60 4.45
N GLN A 165 3.55 -6.02 3.44
CA GLN A 165 4.19 -5.08 2.53
C GLN A 165 4.56 -3.78 3.25
N MET A 166 3.65 -3.28 4.11
CA MET A 166 3.89 -2.07 4.89
C MET A 166 5.04 -2.24 5.89
N THR A 167 5.12 -3.38 6.57
CA THR A 167 6.23 -3.70 7.47
C THR A 167 7.55 -3.74 6.73
N SER A 168 7.61 -4.43 5.59
CA SER A 168 8.81 -4.50 4.75
C SER A 168 9.22 -3.13 4.23
N LEU A 169 8.25 -2.33 3.78
CA LEU A 169 8.47 -0.96 3.30
C LEU A 169 9.06 -0.06 4.40
N LYS A 170 8.51 -0.14 5.62
CA LYS A 170 9.01 0.62 6.77
C LYS A 170 10.46 0.28 7.05
N ILE A 171 10.79 -1.01 7.20
CA ILE A 171 12.16 -1.46 7.48
C ILE A 171 13.13 -0.92 6.43
N VAL A 172 12.77 -1.01 5.13
CA VAL A 172 13.66 -0.52 4.07
C VAL A 172 13.79 1.00 4.09
N CYS A 173 12.69 1.72 4.31
CA CYS A 173 12.72 3.19 4.30
C CYS A 173 13.37 3.80 5.54
N GLU A 174 13.31 3.12 6.68
CA GLU A 174 13.89 3.57 7.95
C GLU A 174 15.36 3.12 8.12
N ALA A 175 15.82 2.17 7.30
CA ALA A 175 17.21 1.76 7.32
C ALA A 175 18.13 2.94 7.00
N ASP A 176 19.11 3.18 7.88
CA ASP A 176 20.17 4.18 7.68
C ASP A 176 21.28 3.59 6.80
N VAL A 177 20.90 3.30 5.56
CA VAL A 177 21.75 2.70 4.53
C VAL A 177 21.61 3.47 3.25
N ASP A 178 22.75 3.78 2.63
CA ASP A 178 22.80 4.40 1.31
C ASP A 178 22.35 3.42 0.21
N ASN A 179 22.10 3.98 -0.99
CA ASN A 179 21.78 3.21 -2.19
C ASN A 179 20.46 2.40 -2.15
N ILE A 180 19.49 2.83 -1.35
CA ILE A 180 18.11 2.36 -1.49
C ILE A 180 17.53 2.98 -2.76
N ILE A 181 16.93 2.13 -3.61
CA ILE A 181 16.35 2.56 -4.89
C ILE A 181 14.84 2.62 -4.75
N VAL A 182 14.26 3.74 -5.17
CA VAL A 182 12.80 3.95 -5.21
C VAL A 182 12.37 4.10 -6.66
N SER A 183 11.35 3.36 -7.06
CA SER A 183 10.67 3.51 -8.34
C SER A 183 9.18 3.67 -8.12
N LEU A 184 8.61 4.77 -8.61
CA LEU A 184 7.16 5.05 -8.57
C LEU A 184 6.38 4.33 -9.68
N VAL A 185 7.05 3.47 -10.42
CA VAL A 185 6.47 2.66 -11.50
C VAL A 185 6.86 1.20 -11.25
N ASP A 186 5.96 0.30 -11.57
CA ASP A 186 6.28 -1.12 -11.59
C ASP A 186 7.41 -1.39 -12.59
N VAL A 187 8.60 -1.66 -12.07
CA VAL A 187 9.75 -1.98 -12.91
C VAL A 187 9.87 -3.50 -13.01
N PRO A 188 9.62 -4.08 -14.20
CA PRO A 188 9.70 -5.54 -14.39
C PRO A 188 11.02 -6.15 -13.91
N LYS A 189 12.13 -5.40 -14.01
CA LYS A 189 13.45 -5.82 -13.54
C LYS A 189 13.52 -6.12 -12.05
N PHE A 190 12.63 -5.53 -11.23
CA PHE A 190 12.59 -5.73 -9.79
C PHE A 190 11.55 -6.79 -9.36
N GLN A 191 10.75 -7.29 -10.29
CA GLN A 191 9.70 -8.27 -9.99
C GLN A 191 10.05 -9.71 -10.37
N THR A 192 11.20 -9.94 -10.99
CA THR A 192 11.54 -11.21 -11.67
C THR A 192 12.20 -12.25 -10.77
N GLY A 193 12.36 -12.00 -9.50
CA GLY A 193 13.06 -12.94 -8.61
C GLY A 193 12.13 -13.80 -7.77
N GLN A 194 12.73 -14.78 -7.10
CA GLN A 194 12.07 -15.61 -6.09
C GLN A 194 11.68 -14.77 -4.88
N TRP A 195 10.57 -15.12 -4.23
CA TRP A 195 10.18 -14.56 -2.94
C TRP A 195 11.16 -15.01 -1.85
N VAL A 196 11.59 -14.05 -1.04
CA VAL A 196 12.56 -14.26 0.03
C VAL A 196 12.21 -13.41 1.25
N LYS A 197 12.70 -13.88 2.40
CA LYS A 197 12.76 -13.12 3.64
C LYS A 197 14.21 -12.85 3.98
N VAL A 198 14.52 -11.63 4.38
CA VAL A 198 15.84 -11.28 4.90
C VAL A 198 15.91 -11.68 6.37
N VAL A 199 16.85 -12.55 6.72
CA VAL A 199 16.98 -13.11 8.08
C VAL A 199 18.02 -12.42 8.92
N ASP A 200 18.92 -11.63 8.30
CA ASP A 200 20.00 -10.94 9.02
C ASP A 200 20.38 -9.60 8.35
N GLY A 201 21.14 -8.77 9.07
CA GLY A 201 21.61 -7.46 8.61
C GLY A 201 20.61 -6.32 8.77
N ALA A 202 20.93 -5.17 8.16
CA ALA A 202 20.13 -3.93 8.27
C ALA A 202 18.68 -4.05 7.78
N PHE A 203 18.39 -5.03 6.93
CA PHE A 203 17.07 -5.28 6.36
C PHE A 203 16.39 -6.51 6.93
N LYS A 204 16.81 -6.99 8.10
CA LYS A 204 16.21 -8.16 8.75
C LYS A 204 14.70 -8.00 8.89
N GLY A 205 13.95 -9.03 8.45
CA GLY A 205 12.49 -9.05 8.47
C GLY A 205 11.83 -8.60 7.16
N VAL A 206 12.58 -8.01 6.24
CA VAL A 206 12.04 -7.61 4.93
C VAL A 206 11.64 -8.85 4.14
N MET A 207 10.43 -8.83 3.61
CA MET A 207 9.92 -9.80 2.64
C MET A 207 9.75 -9.14 1.28
N GLY A 208 10.23 -9.79 0.24
CA GLY A 208 10.16 -9.26 -1.11
C GLY A 208 10.72 -10.23 -2.16
N ARG A 209 10.91 -9.73 -3.36
CA ARG A 209 11.49 -10.52 -4.46
C ARG A 209 12.96 -10.21 -4.63
N VAL A 210 13.76 -11.25 -4.89
CA VAL A 210 15.17 -11.05 -5.27
C VAL A 210 15.22 -10.26 -6.57
N ALA A 211 15.96 -9.18 -6.57
CA ALA A 211 16.21 -8.33 -7.73
C ALA A 211 17.70 -8.13 -7.96
N ARG A 212 18.09 -7.78 -9.16
CA ARG A 212 19.46 -7.38 -9.49
C ARG A 212 19.49 -5.99 -10.08
N TRP A 213 20.37 -5.17 -9.53
CA TRP A 213 20.62 -3.83 -10.05
C TRP A 213 22.11 -3.56 -10.09
N GLN A 214 22.63 -3.16 -11.25
CA GLN A 214 24.07 -2.93 -11.47
C GLN A 214 24.96 -4.10 -11.00
N GLY A 215 24.50 -5.34 -11.28
CA GLY A 215 25.21 -6.57 -10.85
C GLY A 215 25.02 -6.96 -9.38
N GLN A 216 24.46 -6.10 -8.55
CA GLN A 216 24.25 -6.34 -7.12
C GLN A 216 22.90 -7.00 -6.83
N GLN A 217 22.91 -7.96 -5.93
CA GLN A 217 21.71 -8.61 -5.42
C GLN A 217 21.01 -7.71 -4.38
N ARG A 218 19.73 -7.55 -4.53
CA ARG A 218 18.86 -6.71 -3.67
C ARG A 218 17.53 -7.43 -3.42
N VAL A 219 16.76 -6.93 -2.48
CA VAL A 219 15.38 -7.36 -2.27
C VAL A 219 14.43 -6.22 -2.63
N ALA A 220 13.51 -6.49 -3.54
CA ALA A 220 12.50 -5.54 -3.97
C ALA A 220 11.21 -5.74 -3.18
N VAL A 221 10.79 -4.72 -2.46
CA VAL A 221 9.50 -4.62 -1.80
C VAL A 221 8.56 -3.89 -2.77
N VAL A 222 7.54 -4.59 -3.22
CA VAL A 222 6.56 -4.05 -4.17
C VAL A 222 5.27 -3.74 -3.42
N VAL A 223 4.81 -2.51 -3.52
CA VAL A 223 3.44 -2.11 -3.19
C VAL A 223 2.71 -1.95 -4.52
N ASP A 224 1.91 -2.96 -4.84
CA ASP A 224 1.30 -3.13 -6.17
C ASP A 224 0.54 -1.89 -6.63
N GLY A 225 0.92 -1.39 -7.82
CA GLY A 225 0.31 -0.19 -8.42
C GLY A 225 0.70 1.14 -7.79
N LEU A 226 1.70 1.17 -6.88
CA LEU A 226 2.12 2.40 -6.20
C LEU A 226 3.62 2.64 -6.28
N VAL A 227 4.42 1.73 -5.72
CA VAL A 227 5.86 1.93 -5.59
C VAL A 227 6.60 0.60 -5.44
N THR A 228 7.79 0.53 -6.00
CA THR A 228 8.77 -0.52 -5.72
C THR A 228 9.98 0.11 -5.03
N VAL A 229 10.33 -0.42 -3.87
CA VAL A 229 11.50 0.00 -3.11
C VAL A 229 12.48 -1.15 -2.99
N CYS A 230 13.71 -0.95 -3.46
CA CYS A 230 14.75 -1.96 -3.38
C CYS A 230 15.74 -1.63 -2.28
N THR A 231 16.10 -2.62 -1.49
CA THR A 231 17.17 -2.53 -0.48
C THR A 231 18.50 -2.13 -1.14
N ALA A 232 19.49 -1.79 -0.35
CA ALA A 232 20.89 -1.87 -0.78
C ALA A 232 21.27 -3.34 -1.04
N TYR A 233 22.57 -3.60 -1.31
CA TYR A 233 23.06 -4.97 -1.47
C TYR A 233 22.72 -5.85 -0.27
N VAL A 234 22.22 -7.06 -0.53
CA VAL A 234 21.93 -8.08 0.49
C VAL A 234 22.68 -9.37 0.11
N PRO A 235 23.58 -9.89 0.97
CA PRO A 235 24.26 -11.16 0.74
C PRO A 235 23.28 -12.32 0.61
N SER A 236 23.58 -13.30 -0.24
CA SER A 236 22.74 -14.49 -0.42
C SER A 236 22.57 -15.30 0.88
N ALA A 237 23.58 -15.28 1.75
CA ALA A 237 23.51 -15.92 3.07
C ALA A 237 22.44 -15.34 4.00
N PHE A 238 21.98 -14.11 3.74
CA PHE A 238 20.93 -13.46 4.52
C PHE A 238 19.52 -13.67 3.94
N LEU A 239 19.39 -14.46 2.88
CA LEU A 239 18.14 -14.68 2.20
C LEU A 239 17.61 -16.09 2.46
N GLU A 240 16.43 -16.17 3.01
CA GLU A 240 15.64 -17.39 3.17
C GLU A 240 14.51 -17.39 2.11
N LYS A 241 14.34 -18.53 1.43
CA LYS A 241 13.26 -18.69 0.43
C LYS A 241 11.92 -18.93 1.12
N ILE A 242 10.87 -18.27 0.65
CA ILE A 242 9.50 -18.41 1.11
C ILE A 242 8.56 -18.76 -0.05
#